data_0fca6cf33be1b50cdf924037f60ab250
#
_entry.id   0fca6cf33be1b50cdf924037f60ab250
#
_cell.length_a   1.000
_cell.length_b   1.000
_cell.length_c   1.000
_cell.angle_alpha   90.00
_cell.angle_beta   90.00
_cell.angle_gamma   90.00
#
_symmetry.space_group_name_H-M   'P 1'
#
loop_
_entity.id
_entity.type
_entity.pdbx_description
1 polymer ?
#
loop_
_entity_poly.entity_id
_entity_poly.type
_entity_poly.pdbx_seq_one_letter_code
_entity_poly.pdbx_strand_id
1 'polypeptide(L)'
;MCIPVGVYVASQGGPQRIVCLTEEPTEILYLLGEEHRIVGITVYTVRPPEARERHPMVSAFIDGSVRKICELEPDLIIGFSDIQADLAAKLIKANQQVLIFNQRTIEEILEVILTIGRIVAAEERAQHLVDGYRSAIEVAKERANKIEYRPKVYFEEWDEPAFSAIRWVSELIEIAGGEDVFSEKSHGKLAAEREVQWSDVVDMNPDVILASWCGKPVNVESMRNRPGWDSITAVRNNRIHEIDPSIILQPGPASLTDGLRAVSYTHLTLPTNSR
;
A
#
# COMPACT_ATOMS: atom_id res chain seq x y z
N MET A 1 18.83 -26.83 12.16
CA MET A 1 17.97 -28.00 11.85
C MET A 1 16.68 -27.74 12.58
N CYS A 2 15.61 -27.30 11.87
CA CYS A 2 14.30 -27.09 12.49
C CYS A 2 13.74 -28.47 12.89
N ILE A 3 13.29 -28.57 14.13
CA ILE A 3 12.67 -29.80 14.66
C ILE A 3 11.34 -29.99 13.92
N PRO A 4 10.93 -31.24 13.57
CA PRO A 4 9.67 -31.47 12.92
C PRO A 4 8.52 -31.05 13.84
N VAL A 5 7.71 -30.14 13.35
CA VAL A 5 6.53 -29.59 14.02
C VAL A 5 5.55 -30.71 14.32
N GLY A 6 5.05 -30.71 15.54
CA GLY A 6 3.94 -31.54 15.97
C GLY A 6 2.70 -31.37 15.08
N VAL A 7 1.88 -32.36 15.05
CA VAL A 7 0.61 -32.45 14.34
C VAL A 7 -0.16 -31.10 14.49
N TYR A 8 -0.45 -30.46 13.37
CA TYR A 8 -1.32 -29.28 13.31
C TYR A 8 -2.69 -29.64 13.92
N VAL A 9 -2.89 -29.26 15.17
CA VAL A 9 -4.21 -29.26 15.76
C VAL A 9 -4.82 -27.93 15.38
N ALA A 10 -5.75 -27.95 14.44
CA ALA A 10 -6.57 -26.77 14.15
C ALA A 10 -7.22 -26.31 15.44
N SER A 11 -6.66 -25.26 16.06
CA SER A 11 -7.30 -24.64 17.22
C SER A 11 -8.64 -24.07 16.77
N GLN A 12 -9.68 -24.20 17.58
CA GLN A 12 -10.92 -23.50 17.35
C GLN A 12 -10.61 -21.99 17.35
N GLY A 13 -10.58 -21.36 16.15
CA GLY A 13 -10.29 -19.93 16.03
C GLY A 13 -9.10 -19.56 15.13
N GLY A 14 -8.57 -20.50 14.32
CA GLY A 14 -7.50 -20.24 13.34
C GLY A 14 -6.09 -20.11 13.94
N PRO A 15 -5.11 -19.58 13.17
CA PRO A 15 -3.71 -19.44 13.59
C PRO A 15 -3.56 -18.57 14.83
N GLN A 16 -2.64 -18.97 15.72
CA GLN A 16 -2.39 -18.29 17.00
C GLN A 16 -1.02 -17.58 17.03
N ARG A 17 -0.13 -17.91 16.10
CA ARG A 17 1.24 -17.39 16.06
C ARG A 17 1.56 -16.92 14.63
N ILE A 18 1.21 -15.66 14.34
CA ILE A 18 1.29 -15.09 13.00
C ILE A 18 2.55 -14.22 12.87
N VAL A 19 3.33 -14.45 11.82
CA VAL A 19 4.38 -13.53 11.38
C VAL A 19 3.88 -12.74 10.18
N CYS A 20 3.94 -11.41 10.28
CA CYS A 20 3.57 -10.47 9.21
C CYS A 20 4.85 -10.00 8.50
N LEU A 21 5.07 -10.43 7.26
CA LEU A 21 6.25 -10.07 6.47
C LEU A 21 6.15 -8.68 5.84
N THR A 22 4.95 -8.10 5.80
CA THR A 22 4.65 -6.74 5.36
C THR A 22 3.76 -6.02 6.38
N GLU A 23 3.45 -4.76 6.13
CA GLU A 23 2.78 -3.89 7.12
C GLU A 23 1.28 -4.14 7.17
N GLU A 24 0.65 -4.44 6.02
CA GLU A 24 -0.81 -4.54 5.87
C GLU A 24 -1.43 -5.60 6.79
N PRO A 25 -0.88 -6.83 6.89
CA PRO A 25 -1.43 -7.84 7.79
C PRO A 25 -1.34 -7.42 9.26
N THR A 26 -0.26 -6.69 9.63
CA THR A 26 -0.12 -6.16 10.98
C THR A 26 -1.24 -5.17 11.30
N GLU A 27 -1.44 -4.16 10.44
CA GLU A 27 -2.50 -3.15 10.63
C GLU A 27 -3.89 -3.81 10.64
N ILE A 28 -4.16 -4.76 9.74
CA ILE A 28 -5.43 -5.49 9.69
C ILE A 28 -5.69 -6.23 10.99
N LEU A 29 -4.72 -7.00 11.50
CA LEU A 29 -4.90 -7.76 12.75
C LEU A 29 -5.14 -6.85 13.95
N TYR A 30 -4.48 -5.69 14.04
CA TYR A 30 -4.76 -4.69 15.07
C TYR A 30 -6.17 -4.12 14.94
N LEU A 31 -6.62 -3.77 13.75
CA LEU A 31 -7.97 -3.25 13.50
C LEU A 31 -9.06 -4.29 13.80
N LEU A 32 -8.73 -5.56 13.67
CA LEU A 32 -9.62 -6.67 14.02
C LEU A 32 -9.55 -7.05 15.51
N GLY A 33 -8.67 -6.44 16.32
CA GLY A 33 -8.46 -6.80 17.73
C GLY A 33 -7.83 -8.19 17.92
N GLU A 34 -7.06 -8.64 16.95
CA GLU A 34 -6.38 -9.94 16.91
C GLU A 34 -4.83 -9.80 16.98
N GLU A 35 -4.35 -8.62 17.42
CA GLU A 35 -2.91 -8.33 17.55
C GLU A 35 -2.16 -9.26 18.48
N HIS A 36 -2.83 -9.88 19.43
CA HIS A 36 -2.25 -10.86 20.35
C HIS A 36 -1.72 -12.12 19.66
N ARG A 37 -2.14 -12.36 18.41
CA ARG A 37 -1.65 -13.47 17.57
C ARG A 37 -0.34 -13.14 16.88
N ILE A 38 0.06 -11.86 16.81
CA ILE A 38 1.27 -11.45 16.10
C ILE A 38 2.50 -11.83 16.94
N VAL A 39 3.40 -12.60 16.35
CA VAL A 39 4.67 -12.99 16.99
C VAL A 39 5.90 -12.38 16.30
N GLY A 40 5.73 -11.77 15.12
CA GLY A 40 6.82 -11.09 14.42
C GLY A 40 6.30 -10.20 13.30
N ILE A 41 7.01 -9.10 13.05
CA ILE A 41 6.65 -8.07 12.06
C ILE A 41 7.84 -7.70 11.18
N THR A 42 7.57 -6.94 10.11
CA THR A 42 8.61 -6.30 9.29
C THR A 42 9.19 -5.06 9.98
N VAL A 43 10.45 -4.72 9.66
CA VAL A 43 11.09 -3.48 10.14
C VAL A 43 10.39 -2.20 9.62
N TYR A 44 9.60 -2.33 8.57
CA TYR A 44 8.87 -1.21 7.96
C TYR A 44 7.51 -0.95 8.62
N THR A 45 7.05 -1.82 9.50
CA THR A 45 5.79 -1.60 10.23
C THR A 45 5.84 -0.29 11.00
N VAL A 46 4.97 0.66 10.64
CA VAL A 46 4.80 1.95 11.33
C VAL A 46 3.38 2.14 11.83
N ARG A 47 2.47 1.28 11.43
CA ARG A 47 1.05 1.34 11.76
C ARG A 47 0.54 0.00 12.31
N PRO A 48 -0.11 0.01 13.51
CA PRO A 48 -0.13 1.17 14.42
C PRO A 48 1.25 1.35 15.09
N PRO A 49 1.57 2.53 15.63
CA PRO A 49 2.91 2.83 16.17
C PRO A 49 3.36 1.84 17.27
N GLU A 50 2.45 1.41 18.12
CA GLU A 50 2.71 0.46 19.22
C GLU A 50 3.13 -0.92 18.74
N ALA A 51 2.88 -1.30 17.49
CA ALA A 51 3.27 -2.60 16.98
C ALA A 51 4.79 -2.83 17.04
N ARG A 52 5.58 -1.77 16.80
CA ARG A 52 7.05 -1.84 16.85
C ARG A 52 7.60 -2.06 18.25
N GLU A 53 6.87 -1.63 19.27
CA GLU A 53 7.27 -1.80 20.68
C GLU A 53 6.90 -3.19 21.20
N ARG A 54 5.83 -3.80 20.65
CA ARG A 54 5.25 -5.04 21.14
C ARG A 54 5.78 -6.29 20.43
N HIS A 55 6.24 -6.17 19.20
CA HIS A 55 6.58 -7.33 18.37
C HIS A 55 8.03 -7.26 17.84
N PRO A 56 8.75 -8.40 17.82
CA PRO A 56 10.10 -8.46 17.24
C PRO A 56 10.06 -8.27 15.73
N MET A 57 11.04 -7.51 15.23
CA MET A 57 11.24 -7.28 13.78
C MET A 57 12.11 -8.40 13.20
N VAL A 58 11.57 -9.18 12.27
CA VAL A 58 12.20 -10.40 11.73
C VAL A 58 12.41 -10.40 10.22
N SER A 59 11.80 -9.44 9.52
CA SER A 59 11.91 -9.29 8.06
C SER A 59 12.12 -7.83 7.66
N ALA A 60 12.67 -7.64 6.46
CA ALA A 60 12.61 -6.43 5.67
C ALA A 60 11.68 -6.69 4.46
N PHE A 61 11.48 -5.68 3.57
CA PHE A 61 10.48 -5.78 2.50
C PHE A 61 10.72 -6.96 1.56
N ILE A 62 11.97 -7.14 1.09
CA ILE A 62 12.34 -8.19 0.13
C ILE A 62 13.10 -9.35 0.78
N ASP A 63 13.53 -9.20 2.04
CA ASP A 63 14.39 -10.17 2.71
C ASP A 63 13.94 -10.40 4.16
N GLY A 64 14.37 -11.51 4.74
CA GLY A 64 14.05 -11.86 6.10
C GLY A 64 14.93 -12.98 6.63
N SER A 65 15.13 -12.99 7.93
CA SER A 65 15.89 -14.06 8.57
C SER A 65 14.99 -15.28 8.79
N VAL A 66 15.06 -16.27 7.88
CA VAL A 66 14.35 -17.55 8.03
C VAL A 66 14.58 -18.15 9.42
N ARG A 67 15.83 -18.10 9.95
CA ARG A 67 16.16 -18.60 11.30
C ARG A 67 15.36 -17.86 12.37
N LYS A 68 15.38 -16.52 12.37
CA LYS A 68 14.64 -15.72 13.37
C LYS A 68 13.13 -15.95 13.29
N ILE A 69 12.60 -16.08 12.07
CA ILE A 69 11.18 -16.37 11.83
C ILE A 69 10.84 -17.74 12.40
N CYS A 70 11.62 -18.79 12.12
CA CYS A 70 11.40 -20.14 12.63
C CYS A 70 11.53 -20.22 14.16
N GLU A 71 12.44 -19.44 14.78
CA GLU A 71 12.60 -19.37 16.24
C GLU A 71 11.35 -18.83 16.96
N LEU A 72 10.48 -18.10 16.24
CA LEU A 72 9.19 -17.65 16.76
C LEU A 72 8.11 -18.73 16.71
N GLU A 73 8.39 -19.89 16.14
CA GLU A 73 7.43 -21.01 16.00
C GLU A 73 6.06 -20.56 15.45
N PRO A 74 6.01 -19.87 14.28
CA PRO A 74 4.76 -19.41 13.72
C PRO A 74 3.94 -20.57 13.19
N ASP A 75 2.62 -20.49 13.31
CA ASP A 75 1.68 -21.40 12.67
C ASP A 75 1.13 -20.83 11.35
N LEU A 76 1.34 -19.53 11.09
CA LEU A 76 1.10 -18.90 9.80
C LEU A 76 2.06 -17.73 9.58
N ILE A 77 2.56 -17.61 8.36
CA ILE A 77 3.34 -16.46 7.88
C ILE A 77 2.56 -15.80 6.75
N ILE A 78 2.32 -14.49 6.85
CA ILE A 78 1.58 -13.72 5.85
C ILE A 78 2.53 -12.72 5.20
N GLY A 79 2.54 -12.68 3.88
CA GLY A 79 3.34 -11.75 3.09
C GLY A 79 2.59 -11.22 1.87
N PHE A 80 3.28 -10.44 1.06
CA PHE A 80 2.72 -9.74 -0.10
C PHE A 80 3.64 -9.82 -1.30
N SER A 81 3.03 -10.15 -2.46
CA SER A 81 3.56 -10.02 -3.81
C SER A 81 4.73 -10.94 -4.18
N ASP A 82 5.03 -10.94 -5.46
CA ASP A 82 6.14 -11.63 -6.10
C ASP A 82 7.52 -11.20 -5.59
N ILE A 83 7.64 -9.98 -5.06
CA ILE A 83 8.88 -9.45 -4.45
C ILE A 83 9.35 -10.35 -3.30
N GLN A 84 8.43 -11.03 -2.59
CA GLN A 84 8.76 -11.94 -1.48
C GLN A 84 8.85 -13.42 -1.91
N ALA A 85 8.81 -13.73 -3.21
CA ALA A 85 8.78 -15.10 -3.70
C ALA A 85 9.98 -15.94 -3.21
N ASP A 86 11.18 -15.38 -3.23
CA ASP A 86 12.41 -16.07 -2.77
C ASP A 86 12.38 -16.33 -1.25
N LEU A 87 11.89 -15.39 -0.47
CA LEU A 87 11.74 -15.56 0.98
C LEU A 87 10.67 -16.62 1.27
N ALA A 88 9.54 -16.56 0.60
CA ALA A 88 8.47 -17.56 0.72
C ALA A 88 8.98 -18.97 0.38
N ALA A 89 9.73 -19.13 -0.71
CA ALA A 89 10.31 -20.41 -1.08
C ALA A 89 11.26 -20.96 -0.02
N LYS A 90 12.10 -20.11 0.62
CA LYS A 90 12.98 -20.49 1.71
C LYS A 90 12.19 -20.92 2.96
N LEU A 91 11.12 -20.21 3.29
CA LEU A 91 10.24 -20.52 4.44
C LEU A 91 9.49 -21.83 4.22
N ILE A 92 8.95 -22.08 3.01
CA ILE A 92 8.32 -23.35 2.66
C ILE A 92 9.30 -24.51 2.79
N LYS A 93 10.56 -24.36 2.32
CA LYS A 93 11.62 -25.36 2.49
C LYS A 93 11.99 -25.59 3.95
N ALA A 94 11.77 -24.59 4.80
CA ALA A 94 11.93 -24.72 6.26
C ALA A 94 10.66 -25.27 6.95
N ASN A 95 9.73 -25.85 6.19
CA ASN A 95 8.48 -26.46 6.67
C ASN A 95 7.54 -25.47 7.37
N GLN A 96 7.49 -24.21 6.91
CA GLN A 96 6.58 -23.19 7.42
C GLN A 96 5.33 -23.08 6.55
N GLN A 97 4.19 -22.71 7.14
CA GLN A 97 2.98 -22.34 6.41
C GLN A 97 3.08 -20.89 5.98
N VAL A 98 2.97 -20.64 4.67
CA VAL A 98 3.12 -19.29 4.09
C VAL A 98 1.92 -18.97 3.22
N LEU A 99 1.34 -17.80 3.44
CA LEU A 99 0.29 -17.21 2.62
C LEU A 99 0.82 -15.90 2.03
N ILE A 100 0.90 -15.83 0.71
CA ILE A 100 1.29 -14.61 -0.01
C ILE A 100 0.07 -14.06 -0.73
N PHE A 101 -0.32 -12.86 -0.35
CA PHE A 101 -1.31 -12.08 -1.08
C PHE A 101 -0.67 -11.32 -2.24
N ASN A 102 -1.49 -10.86 -3.21
CA ASN A 102 -0.99 -10.10 -4.35
C ASN A 102 -2.04 -9.09 -4.84
N GLN A 103 -2.71 -8.42 -3.90
CA GLN A 103 -3.73 -7.42 -4.19
C GLN A 103 -3.15 -6.21 -4.93
N ARG A 104 -3.84 -5.77 -5.97
CA ARG A 104 -3.44 -4.64 -6.81
C ARG A 104 -4.53 -3.58 -6.95
N THR A 105 -5.77 -3.91 -6.62
CA THR A 105 -6.92 -3.01 -6.69
C THR A 105 -7.50 -2.75 -5.31
N ILE A 106 -8.29 -1.71 -5.18
CA ILE A 106 -9.01 -1.39 -3.93
C ILE A 106 -9.93 -2.55 -3.52
N GLU A 107 -10.64 -3.16 -4.47
CA GLU A 107 -11.52 -4.29 -4.15
C GLU A 107 -10.72 -5.50 -3.65
N GLU A 108 -9.56 -5.79 -4.25
CA GLU A 108 -8.68 -6.86 -3.77
C GLU A 108 -8.13 -6.56 -2.36
N ILE A 109 -7.85 -5.29 -2.02
CA ILE A 109 -7.47 -4.90 -0.65
C ILE A 109 -8.61 -5.22 0.32
N LEU A 110 -9.86 -4.90 -0.03
CA LEU A 110 -11.03 -5.21 0.80
C LEU A 110 -11.20 -6.74 0.97
N GLU A 111 -10.99 -7.51 -0.09
CA GLU A 111 -11.04 -8.98 -0.02
C GLU A 111 -9.91 -9.58 0.84
N VAL A 112 -8.72 -8.99 0.87
CA VAL A 112 -7.65 -9.41 1.78
C VAL A 112 -8.06 -9.20 3.24
N ILE A 113 -8.69 -8.06 3.56
CA ILE A 113 -9.19 -7.79 4.92
C ILE A 113 -10.22 -8.86 5.33
N LEU A 114 -11.18 -9.16 4.46
CA LEU A 114 -12.19 -10.21 4.71
C LEU A 114 -11.54 -11.59 4.85
N THR A 115 -10.54 -11.89 4.03
CA THR A 115 -9.85 -13.19 4.05
C THR A 115 -9.06 -13.36 5.35
N ILE A 116 -8.32 -12.34 5.80
CA ILE A 116 -7.63 -12.38 7.10
C ILE A 116 -8.65 -12.53 8.23
N GLY A 117 -9.79 -11.80 8.17
CA GLY A 117 -10.86 -11.95 9.13
C GLY A 117 -11.38 -13.38 9.26
N ARG A 118 -11.59 -14.08 8.13
CA ARG A 118 -11.98 -15.52 8.13
C ARG A 118 -10.89 -16.41 8.72
N ILE A 119 -9.63 -16.15 8.39
CA ILE A 119 -8.50 -16.94 8.88
C ILE A 119 -8.38 -16.88 10.42
N VAL A 120 -8.65 -15.71 11.01
CA VAL A 120 -8.54 -15.50 12.45
C VAL A 120 -9.88 -15.59 13.20
N ALA A 121 -10.94 -16.06 12.53
CA ALA A 121 -12.31 -16.17 13.06
C ALA A 121 -12.87 -14.83 13.58
N ALA A 122 -12.66 -13.76 12.81
CA ALA A 122 -13.11 -12.40 13.08
C ALA A 122 -13.96 -11.84 11.92
N GLU A 123 -14.76 -12.68 11.25
CA GLU A 123 -15.49 -12.36 10.02
C GLU A 123 -16.41 -11.14 10.17
N GLU A 124 -17.17 -11.08 11.27
CA GLU A 124 -18.10 -9.98 11.49
C GLU A 124 -17.38 -8.64 11.66
N ARG A 125 -16.24 -8.63 12.35
CA ARG A 125 -15.41 -7.43 12.52
C ARG A 125 -14.78 -7.00 11.21
N ALA A 126 -14.29 -7.95 10.42
CA ALA A 126 -13.73 -7.69 9.09
C ALA A 126 -14.81 -7.13 8.14
N GLN A 127 -16.02 -7.69 8.15
CA GLN A 127 -17.13 -7.19 7.34
C GLN A 127 -17.50 -5.75 7.75
N HIS A 128 -17.62 -5.48 9.04
CA HIS A 128 -17.93 -4.13 9.53
C HIS A 128 -16.84 -3.11 9.11
N LEU A 129 -15.57 -3.51 9.18
CA LEU A 129 -14.44 -2.67 8.75
C LEU A 129 -14.51 -2.37 7.24
N VAL A 130 -14.75 -3.38 6.42
CA VAL A 130 -14.90 -3.25 4.96
C VAL A 130 -16.09 -2.39 4.58
N ASP A 131 -17.24 -2.55 5.25
CA ASP A 131 -18.43 -1.73 5.02
C ASP A 131 -18.16 -0.25 5.33
N GLY A 132 -17.38 0.03 6.38
CA GLY A 132 -16.91 1.36 6.70
C GLY A 132 -16.03 1.97 5.59
N TYR A 133 -15.10 1.21 5.04
CA TYR A 133 -14.26 1.67 3.92
C TYR A 133 -15.07 1.89 2.64
N ARG A 134 -15.96 0.98 2.29
CA ARG A 134 -16.86 1.16 1.14
C ARG A 134 -17.69 2.43 1.27
N SER A 135 -18.25 2.68 2.45
CA SER A 135 -19.00 3.91 2.71
C SER A 135 -18.14 5.17 2.55
N ALA A 136 -16.89 5.16 3.06
CA ALA A 136 -15.97 6.29 2.92
C ALA A 136 -15.60 6.54 1.44
N ILE A 137 -15.38 5.48 0.66
CA ILE A 137 -15.12 5.55 -0.78
C ILE A 137 -16.31 6.16 -1.52
N GLU A 138 -17.55 5.73 -1.23
CA GLU A 138 -18.72 6.30 -1.87
C GLU A 138 -18.92 7.79 -1.52
N VAL A 139 -18.67 8.18 -0.28
CA VAL A 139 -18.68 9.60 0.12
C VAL A 139 -17.62 10.40 -0.65
N ALA A 140 -16.43 9.83 -0.88
CA ALA A 140 -15.39 10.49 -1.67
C ALA A 140 -15.81 10.65 -3.14
N LYS A 141 -16.39 9.61 -3.76
CA LYS A 141 -16.94 9.67 -5.13
C LYS A 141 -18.06 10.70 -5.27
N GLU A 142 -18.97 10.77 -4.29
CA GLU A 142 -20.05 11.77 -4.29
C GLU A 142 -19.52 13.21 -4.24
N ARG A 143 -18.42 13.44 -3.52
CA ARG A 143 -17.73 14.74 -3.49
C ARG A 143 -17.05 15.03 -4.82
N ALA A 144 -16.36 14.04 -5.38
CA ALA A 144 -15.70 14.12 -6.67
C ALA A 144 -16.67 14.45 -7.81
N ASN A 145 -17.87 13.88 -7.80
CA ASN A 145 -18.91 14.12 -8.80
C ASN A 145 -19.46 15.56 -8.80
N LYS A 146 -19.19 16.35 -7.75
CA LYS A 146 -19.57 17.77 -7.67
C LYS A 146 -18.49 18.71 -8.21
N ILE A 147 -17.35 18.18 -8.59
CA ILE A 147 -16.21 18.93 -9.12
C ILE A 147 -16.41 19.07 -10.64
N GLU A 148 -16.52 20.31 -11.13
CA GLU A 148 -16.71 20.57 -12.56
C GLU A 148 -15.46 20.24 -13.41
N TYR A 149 -14.27 20.43 -12.85
CA TYR A 149 -12.99 20.20 -13.51
C TYR A 149 -12.21 19.07 -12.82
N ARG A 150 -11.94 17.99 -13.54
CA ARG A 150 -11.09 16.89 -13.07
C ARG A 150 -9.62 17.23 -13.38
N PRO A 151 -8.80 17.48 -12.35
CA PRO A 151 -7.38 17.79 -12.58
C PRO A 151 -6.63 16.56 -13.09
N LYS A 152 -5.72 16.78 -14.04
CA LYS A 152 -4.75 15.81 -14.50
C LYS A 152 -3.70 15.58 -13.41
N VAL A 153 -3.50 14.35 -13.03
CA VAL A 153 -2.60 13.96 -11.93
C VAL A 153 -1.54 13.01 -12.46
N TYR A 154 -0.28 13.35 -12.22
CA TYR A 154 0.81 12.41 -12.33
C TYR A 154 1.18 11.93 -10.92
N PHE A 155 1.22 10.63 -10.72
CA PHE A 155 1.77 10.03 -9.50
C PHE A 155 3.12 9.38 -9.82
N GLU A 156 4.15 9.70 -9.04
CA GLU A 156 5.48 9.11 -9.16
C GLU A 156 5.78 8.22 -7.95
N GLU A 157 5.83 6.90 -8.18
CA GLU A 157 6.14 5.91 -7.15
C GLU A 157 7.65 5.79 -6.89
N TRP A 158 8.46 6.10 -7.89
CA TRP A 158 9.92 6.09 -7.86
C TRP A 158 10.48 7.01 -8.92
N ASP A 159 11.69 7.55 -8.69
CA ASP A 159 12.27 8.61 -9.52
C ASP A 159 13.18 8.14 -10.67
N GLU A 160 13.97 7.08 -10.46
CA GLU A 160 14.94 6.63 -11.47
C GLU A 160 15.17 5.11 -11.38
N PRO A 161 14.65 4.33 -12.35
CA PRO A 161 13.74 4.77 -13.42
C PRO A 161 12.40 5.27 -12.85
N ALA A 162 11.76 6.24 -13.52
CA ALA A 162 10.50 6.78 -13.04
C ALA A 162 9.36 5.76 -13.23
N PHE A 163 8.65 5.45 -12.13
CA PHE A 163 7.46 4.58 -12.17
C PHE A 163 6.21 5.38 -11.88
N SER A 164 5.20 5.21 -12.73
CA SER A 164 3.86 5.78 -12.51
C SER A 164 3.08 5.00 -11.45
N ALA A 165 1.87 5.46 -11.15
CA ALA A 165 1.00 4.89 -10.13
C ALA A 165 0.81 3.38 -10.27
N ILE A 166 0.88 2.67 -9.15
CA ILE A 166 0.36 1.32 -9.03
C ILE A 166 -1.17 1.35 -9.01
N ARG A 167 -1.84 0.26 -9.35
CA ARG A 167 -3.27 0.21 -9.66
C ARG A 167 -4.17 0.82 -8.58
N TRP A 168 -4.00 0.45 -7.32
CA TRP A 168 -4.84 1.00 -6.23
C TRP A 168 -4.64 2.50 -6.05
N VAL A 169 -3.43 3.04 -6.32
CA VAL A 169 -3.16 4.48 -6.24
C VAL A 169 -3.85 5.22 -7.37
N SER A 170 -3.80 4.68 -8.59
CA SER A 170 -4.55 5.21 -9.74
C SER A 170 -6.05 5.24 -9.45
N GLU A 171 -6.62 4.17 -8.86
CA GLU A 171 -8.02 4.11 -8.43
C GLU A 171 -8.35 5.15 -7.33
N LEU A 172 -7.44 5.38 -6.37
CA LEU A 172 -7.62 6.43 -5.35
C LEU A 172 -7.65 7.83 -5.96
N ILE A 173 -6.81 8.10 -6.98
CA ILE A 173 -6.82 9.37 -7.74
C ILE A 173 -8.18 9.58 -8.40
N GLU A 174 -8.71 8.55 -9.07
CA GLU A 174 -10.01 8.61 -9.73
C GLU A 174 -11.16 8.81 -8.74
N ILE A 175 -11.14 8.07 -7.60
CA ILE A 175 -12.13 8.20 -6.53
C ILE A 175 -12.12 9.60 -5.93
N ALA A 176 -10.93 10.21 -5.81
CA ALA A 176 -10.79 11.58 -5.33
C ALA A 176 -11.21 12.65 -6.36
N GLY A 177 -11.52 12.27 -7.60
CA GLY A 177 -11.98 13.17 -8.66
C GLY A 177 -10.86 13.68 -9.58
N GLY A 178 -9.66 13.13 -9.50
CA GLY A 178 -8.58 13.37 -10.45
C GLY A 178 -8.67 12.49 -11.70
N GLU A 179 -7.80 12.74 -12.66
CA GLU A 179 -7.52 11.92 -13.84
C GLU A 179 -6.05 11.50 -13.78
N ASP A 180 -5.77 10.21 -13.53
CA ASP A 180 -4.40 9.70 -13.61
C ASP A 180 -3.95 9.67 -15.06
N VAL A 181 -2.93 10.49 -15.38
CA VAL A 181 -2.43 10.65 -16.76
C VAL A 181 -1.77 9.40 -17.33
N PHE A 182 -1.43 8.43 -16.47
CA PHE A 182 -0.88 7.13 -16.86
C PHE A 182 -1.72 5.94 -16.37
N SER A 183 -3.03 6.12 -16.23
CA SER A 183 -3.96 5.10 -15.73
C SER A 183 -3.82 3.75 -16.44
N GLU A 184 -3.61 3.75 -17.76
CA GLU A 184 -3.39 2.52 -18.53
C GLU A 184 -2.14 1.74 -18.08
N LYS A 185 -1.05 2.45 -17.73
CA LYS A 185 0.16 1.81 -17.21
C LYS A 185 -0.04 1.20 -15.82
N SER A 186 -0.99 1.70 -15.04
CA SER A 186 -1.30 1.19 -13.70
C SER A 186 -1.75 -0.27 -13.68
N HIS A 187 -2.18 -0.81 -14.83
CA HIS A 187 -2.51 -2.23 -15.01
C HIS A 187 -1.29 -3.15 -15.06
N GLY A 188 -0.08 -2.59 -15.23
CA GLY A 188 1.17 -3.34 -15.19
C GLY A 188 1.39 -4.02 -13.84
N LYS A 189 1.67 -5.32 -13.86
CA LYS A 189 1.87 -6.14 -12.66
C LYS A 189 3.24 -5.91 -12.04
N LEU A 190 4.23 -5.62 -12.86
CA LEU A 190 5.60 -5.36 -12.46
C LEU A 190 5.89 -3.85 -12.52
N ALA A 191 6.80 -3.36 -11.66
CA ALA A 191 7.22 -1.97 -11.67
C ALA A 191 7.75 -1.52 -13.05
N ALA A 192 8.53 -2.36 -13.72
CA ALA A 192 9.06 -2.08 -15.05
C ALA A 192 7.98 -1.84 -16.14
N GLU A 193 6.78 -2.42 -15.97
CA GLU A 193 5.66 -2.21 -16.91
C GLU A 193 5.01 -0.83 -16.72
N ARG A 194 5.30 -0.16 -15.59
CA ARG A 194 4.80 1.16 -15.24
C ARG A 194 5.86 2.26 -15.41
N GLU A 195 6.99 1.92 -16.01
CA GLU A 195 8.04 2.88 -16.32
C GLU A 195 7.55 3.96 -17.27
N VAL A 196 7.90 5.22 -17.00
CA VAL A 196 7.61 6.39 -17.81
C VAL A 196 8.88 7.20 -18.03
N GLN A 197 8.97 7.87 -19.18
CA GLN A 197 10.04 8.82 -19.41
C GLN A 197 9.62 10.20 -18.89
N TRP A 198 10.56 10.99 -18.41
CA TRP A 198 10.25 12.35 -17.95
C TRP A 198 9.67 13.25 -19.06
N SER A 199 10.04 12.99 -20.33
CA SER A 199 9.43 13.63 -21.49
C SER A 199 7.95 13.32 -21.63
N ASP A 200 7.52 12.09 -21.35
CA ASP A 200 6.11 11.70 -21.42
C ASP A 200 5.29 12.49 -20.38
N VAL A 201 5.86 12.76 -19.21
CA VAL A 201 5.20 13.58 -18.16
C VAL A 201 5.04 15.03 -18.64
N VAL A 202 6.05 15.57 -19.38
CA VAL A 202 5.96 16.92 -19.99
C VAL A 202 4.81 16.96 -21.00
N ASP A 203 4.71 15.95 -21.86
CA ASP A 203 3.68 15.87 -22.90
C ASP A 203 2.27 15.75 -22.31
N MET A 204 2.12 15.01 -21.20
CA MET A 204 0.84 14.88 -20.50
C MET A 204 0.44 16.16 -19.77
N ASN A 205 1.40 17.01 -19.39
CA ASN A 205 1.23 18.30 -18.74
C ASN A 205 0.24 18.24 -17.54
N PRO A 206 0.55 17.51 -16.46
CA PRO A 206 -0.34 17.36 -15.32
C PRO A 206 -0.56 18.69 -14.56
N ASP A 207 -1.74 18.81 -13.94
CA ASP A 207 -2.10 19.93 -13.06
C ASP A 207 -1.56 19.76 -11.64
N VAL A 208 -1.35 18.50 -11.24
CA VAL A 208 -0.84 18.09 -9.94
C VAL A 208 0.15 16.96 -10.12
N ILE A 209 1.24 17.01 -9.40
CA ILE A 209 2.18 15.90 -9.24
C ILE A 209 2.12 15.43 -7.79
N LEU A 210 1.83 14.14 -7.61
CA LEU A 210 1.94 13.45 -6.33
C LEU A 210 3.16 12.53 -6.41
N ALA A 211 3.98 12.52 -5.40
CA ALA A 211 5.14 11.64 -5.36
C ALA A 211 5.24 10.92 -4.02
N SER A 212 5.63 9.66 -4.06
CA SER A 212 5.84 8.84 -2.87
C SER A 212 6.92 7.82 -3.19
N TRP A 213 8.13 8.03 -2.65
CA TRP A 213 9.26 7.15 -2.93
C TRP A 213 9.49 6.21 -1.74
N CYS A 214 9.49 4.90 -2.00
CA CYS A 214 9.69 3.91 -0.96
C CYS A 214 11.13 4.00 -0.39
N GLY A 215 11.24 4.28 0.92
CA GLY A 215 12.52 4.26 1.64
C GLY A 215 13.38 5.52 1.53
N LYS A 216 12.95 6.55 0.81
CA LYS A 216 13.64 7.86 0.75
C LYS A 216 12.65 9.01 0.62
N PRO A 217 12.97 10.21 1.16
CA PRO A 217 12.15 11.40 0.98
C PRO A 217 12.13 11.85 -0.48
N VAL A 218 11.01 12.46 -0.89
CA VAL A 218 10.88 13.05 -2.23
C VAL A 218 11.71 14.33 -2.32
N ASN A 219 12.56 14.41 -3.33
CA ASN A 219 13.31 15.62 -3.62
C ASN A 219 12.57 16.49 -4.65
N VAL A 220 11.65 17.32 -4.16
CA VAL A 220 10.81 18.22 -5.00
C VAL A 220 11.66 19.15 -5.85
N GLU A 221 12.79 19.65 -5.33
CA GLU A 221 13.67 20.54 -6.08
C GLU A 221 14.37 19.81 -7.24
N SER A 222 14.81 18.57 -7.02
CA SER A 222 15.33 17.72 -8.09
C SER A 222 14.29 17.47 -9.18
N MET A 223 13.03 17.23 -8.79
CA MET A 223 11.94 17.03 -9.77
C MET A 223 11.72 18.28 -10.62
N ARG A 224 11.70 19.48 -10.02
CA ARG A 224 11.53 20.74 -10.73
C ARG A 224 12.62 21.01 -11.74
N ASN A 225 13.84 20.60 -11.46
CA ASN A 225 15.02 20.85 -12.29
C ASN A 225 15.23 19.79 -13.38
N ARG A 226 14.30 18.85 -13.57
CA ARG A 226 14.33 17.90 -14.67
C ARG A 226 14.14 18.61 -16.02
N PRO A 227 14.78 18.14 -17.10
CA PRO A 227 14.67 18.78 -18.42
C PRO A 227 13.21 18.93 -18.89
N GLY A 228 12.81 20.17 -19.19
CA GLY A 228 11.48 20.51 -19.71
C GLY A 228 10.36 20.59 -18.65
N TRP A 229 10.63 20.24 -17.39
CA TRP A 229 9.60 20.24 -16.34
C TRP A 229 9.13 21.62 -15.93
N ASP A 230 9.92 22.67 -16.18
CA ASP A 230 9.54 24.08 -16.00
C ASP A 230 8.32 24.49 -16.84
N SER A 231 8.03 23.76 -17.90
CA SER A 231 6.83 23.96 -18.74
C SER A 231 5.55 23.33 -18.16
N ILE A 232 5.67 22.35 -17.24
CA ILE A 232 4.53 21.61 -16.67
C ILE A 232 3.68 22.53 -15.78
N THR A 233 2.36 22.46 -15.95
CA THR A 233 1.39 23.24 -15.18
C THR A 233 1.55 23.05 -13.66
N ALA A 234 1.72 21.81 -13.19
CA ALA A 234 1.95 21.49 -11.78
C ALA A 234 3.22 22.15 -11.23
N VAL A 235 4.30 22.18 -12.01
CA VAL A 235 5.59 22.76 -11.61
C VAL A 235 5.47 24.28 -11.50
N ARG A 236 4.89 24.93 -12.52
CA ARG A 236 4.68 26.39 -12.54
C ARG A 236 3.78 26.87 -11.41
N ASN A 237 2.78 26.07 -11.04
CA ASN A 237 1.82 26.41 -10.00
C ASN A 237 2.22 25.90 -8.60
N ASN A 238 3.45 25.36 -8.44
CA ASN A 238 3.96 24.84 -7.17
C ASN A 238 3.08 23.72 -6.59
N ARG A 239 2.59 22.80 -7.45
CA ARG A 239 1.68 21.70 -7.08
C ARG A 239 2.35 20.33 -7.22
N ILE A 240 3.55 20.21 -6.63
CA ILE A 240 4.23 18.94 -6.40
C ILE A 240 4.11 18.65 -4.92
N HIS A 241 3.50 17.51 -4.57
CA HIS A 241 3.20 17.12 -3.20
C HIS A 241 3.77 15.73 -2.91
N GLU A 242 4.51 15.63 -1.81
CA GLU A 242 4.91 14.35 -1.26
C GLU A 242 3.76 13.73 -0.46
N ILE A 243 3.56 12.42 -0.61
CA ILE A 243 2.69 11.61 0.24
C ILE A 243 3.56 10.56 0.93
N ASP A 244 3.37 10.39 2.23
CA ASP A 244 4.08 9.39 3.01
C ASP A 244 3.84 7.97 2.42
N PRO A 245 4.88 7.20 2.08
CA PRO A 245 4.73 5.87 1.52
C PRO A 245 3.96 4.91 2.45
N SER A 246 4.02 5.12 3.75
CA SER A 246 3.31 4.28 4.72
C SER A 246 1.78 4.38 4.65
N ILE A 247 1.24 5.43 3.99
CA ILE A 247 -0.21 5.61 3.84
C ILE A 247 -0.71 5.43 2.41
N ILE A 248 0.18 5.32 1.41
CA ILE A 248 -0.24 5.26 0.01
C ILE A 248 0.33 4.06 -0.76
N LEU A 249 1.58 3.65 -0.46
CA LEU A 249 2.23 2.56 -1.17
C LEU A 249 2.00 1.18 -0.55
N GLN A 250 1.20 1.11 0.51
CA GLN A 250 0.82 -0.15 1.15
C GLN A 250 -0.62 -0.50 0.77
N PRO A 251 -0.83 -1.66 0.09
CA PRO A 251 -2.18 -2.08 -0.32
C PRO A 251 -2.97 -2.64 0.87
N GLY A 252 -3.35 -1.77 1.79
CA GLY A 252 -4.02 -2.10 3.04
C GLY A 252 -4.90 -0.96 3.57
N PRO A 253 -5.33 -1.05 4.85
CA PRO A 253 -6.24 -0.08 5.47
C PRO A 253 -5.75 1.37 5.39
N ALA A 254 -4.44 1.61 5.53
CA ALA A 254 -3.86 2.96 5.45
C ALA A 254 -4.17 3.66 4.13
N SER A 255 -4.09 2.94 2.99
CA SER A 255 -4.41 3.49 1.66
C SER A 255 -5.87 3.92 1.55
N LEU A 256 -6.78 3.16 2.16
CA LEU A 256 -8.23 3.40 2.12
C LEU A 256 -8.68 4.52 3.06
N THR A 257 -7.83 4.94 3.99
CA THR A 257 -8.11 5.98 4.99
C THR A 257 -7.27 7.23 4.76
N ASP A 258 -6.07 7.26 5.32
CA ASP A 258 -5.20 8.43 5.24
C ASP A 258 -4.67 8.67 3.82
N GLY A 259 -4.44 7.59 3.04
CA GLY A 259 -4.06 7.69 1.63
C GLY A 259 -5.16 8.36 0.79
N LEU A 260 -6.40 7.87 0.88
CA LEU A 260 -7.54 8.48 0.17
C LEU A 260 -7.75 9.94 0.61
N ARG A 261 -7.59 10.23 1.90
CA ARG A 261 -7.68 11.60 2.42
C ARG A 261 -6.58 12.50 1.87
N ALA A 262 -5.32 12.03 1.83
CA ALA A 262 -4.18 12.78 1.32
C ALA A 262 -4.37 13.13 -0.16
N VAL A 263 -4.79 12.15 -0.98
CA VAL A 263 -5.09 12.37 -2.40
C VAL A 263 -6.24 13.35 -2.57
N SER A 264 -7.35 13.20 -1.82
CA SER A 264 -8.52 14.08 -1.91
C SER A 264 -8.19 15.52 -1.51
N TYR A 265 -7.34 15.73 -0.49
CA TYR A 265 -6.97 17.06 -0.04
C TYR A 265 -6.15 17.82 -1.10
N THR A 266 -5.20 17.16 -1.74
CA THR A 266 -4.35 17.76 -2.77
C THR A 266 -5.10 18.14 -4.05
N HIS A 267 -6.23 17.45 -4.35
CA HIS A 267 -7.07 17.78 -5.50
C HIS A 267 -8.04 18.93 -5.23
N LEU A 268 -8.65 18.96 -4.04
CA LEU A 268 -9.71 19.91 -3.70
C LEU A 268 -9.20 21.32 -3.40
N THR A 269 -7.92 21.49 -3.08
CA THR A 269 -7.30 22.80 -2.85
C THR A 269 -6.79 23.46 -4.14
N LEU A 270 -7.48 23.31 -5.25
CA LEU A 270 -7.28 24.22 -6.40
C LEU A 270 -7.56 25.65 -5.92
N PRO A 271 -6.63 26.61 -6.06
CA PRO A 271 -6.99 28.00 -5.87
C PRO A 271 -8.14 28.27 -6.84
N THR A 272 -9.31 28.60 -6.32
CA THR A 272 -10.37 29.20 -7.09
C THR A 272 -9.78 30.49 -7.65
N ASN A 273 -9.30 30.48 -8.89
CA ASN A 273 -9.02 31.68 -9.61
C ASN A 273 -10.38 32.36 -9.79
N SER A 274 -10.73 33.22 -8.82
CA SER A 274 -11.70 34.27 -9.02
C SER A 274 -11.23 35.08 -10.22
N ARG A 275 -11.96 34.92 -11.35
CA ARG A 275 -11.86 35.82 -12.49
C ARG A 275 -12.25 37.24 -12.09
#